data_1df528bc9593d8dd010aff2b67d0b56a
#
_entry.id   1df528bc9593d8dd010aff2b67d0b56a
#
_cell.length_a   1.000
_cell.length_b   1.000
_cell.length_c   1.000
_cell.angle_alpha   90.00
_cell.angle_beta   90.00
_cell.angle_gamma   90.00
#
_symmetry.space_group_name_H-M   'P 1'
#
loop_
_entity.id
_entity.type
_entity.pdbx_description
1 polymer ?
#
loop_
_entity_poly.entity_id
_entity_poly.type
_entity_poly.pdbx_seq_one_letter_code
_entity_poly.pdbx_strand_id
1 'polypeptide(L)'
;MYTAFGKSRVVIYARVSTEHEAQLSALENQIDWYKPILEARPEWVLAGHYIDEGITGTSAEKRPQFMRMIEDAKHKKFDMIITREVSRFARNTVDTLQYTRMLKEHGVAVFFLNDNINTFDGDGELRLTIMATLAQDESRKTSIRVKSGQQTSMDNGVIYGNGNILGYTRYEWKEGDKKHVEMRINPEQAKTVRTIFDMYLAGEGLIAIKYELEKLGYKTSTGKSNWHGTVISHILKNTFYCGIMTYHKEYTPDYLKQKKVKNYGEMEYTRVQGTHEPIVTVEEFERV
;
A
#
# COMPACT_ATOMS: atom_id res chain seq x y z
N MET A 1 -20.12 16.00 31.74
CA MET A 1 -20.14 16.83 32.97
C MET A 1 -19.84 18.25 32.51
N TYR A 2 -20.81 19.13 32.52
CA TYR A 2 -20.57 20.54 32.19
C TYR A 2 -19.74 21.17 33.34
N THR A 3 -18.82 22.07 32.96
CA THR A 3 -18.13 22.88 33.98
C THR A 3 -19.15 23.69 34.77
N ALA A 4 -18.80 24.18 35.96
CA ALA A 4 -19.68 24.92 36.86
C ALA A 4 -20.41 26.14 36.24
N PHE A 5 -20.09 26.50 34.98
CA PHE A 5 -20.69 27.60 34.21
C PHE A 5 -21.29 27.13 32.88
N GLY A 6 -21.58 25.82 32.69
CA GLY A 6 -22.19 25.33 31.45
C GLY A 6 -21.26 25.36 30.22
N LYS A 7 -19.93 25.56 30.39
CA LYS A 7 -18.94 25.60 29.29
C LYS A 7 -18.36 24.23 29.07
N SER A 8 -18.21 23.83 27.78
CA SER A 8 -17.55 22.58 27.34
C SER A 8 -16.08 22.81 27.08
N ARG A 9 -15.20 21.95 27.65
CA ARG A 9 -13.77 21.95 27.37
C ARG A 9 -13.55 21.26 26.01
N VAL A 10 -13.04 22.01 25.05
CA VAL A 10 -12.90 21.54 23.68
C VAL A 10 -11.42 21.42 23.32
N VAL A 11 -11.05 20.34 22.63
CA VAL A 11 -9.71 20.17 22.06
C VAL A 11 -9.78 20.06 20.56
N ILE A 12 -8.75 20.59 19.87
CA ILE A 12 -8.63 20.48 18.42
C ILE A 12 -7.79 19.26 18.08
N TYR A 13 -8.29 18.43 17.15
CA TYR A 13 -7.47 17.42 16.52
C TYR A 13 -7.25 17.77 15.04
N ALA A 14 -5.98 17.80 14.63
CA ALA A 14 -5.61 18.10 13.26
C ALA A 14 -4.49 17.17 12.75
N ARG A 15 -4.43 16.99 11.42
CA ARG A 15 -3.38 16.23 10.75
C ARG A 15 -2.80 17.06 9.59
N VAL A 16 -1.47 17.22 9.57
CA VAL A 16 -0.73 17.99 8.57
C VAL A 16 0.06 17.05 7.67
N SER A 17 0.05 17.27 6.36
CA SER A 17 0.91 16.53 5.41
C SER A 17 2.32 17.13 5.41
N THR A 18 3.35 16.25 5.28
CA THR A 18 4.75 16.67 5.12
C THR A 18 5.03 17.13 3.71
N GLU A 19 5.00 18.45 3.46
CA GLU A 19 5.78 19.02 2.38
C GLU A 19 6.65 20.14 2.98
N HIS A 20 7.94 20.10 2.67
CA HIS A 20 9.01 20.92 3.26
C HIS A 20 8.72 22.43 3.35
N GLU A 21 9.25 23.08 4.38
CA GLU A 21 9.29 24.55 4.65
C GLU A 21 7.97 25.28 4.94
N ALA A 22 6.81 24.70 4.64
CA ALA A 22 5.50 25.29 4.99
C ALA A 22 4.95 24.84 6.36
N GLN A 23 5.72 24.09 7.16
CA GLN A 23 5.20 23.36 8.34
C GLN A 23 4.75 24.29 9.47
N LEU A 24 5.54 25.31 9.84
CA LEU A 24 5.16 26.24 10.92
C LEU A 24 3.98 27.11 10.50
N SER A 25 4.00 27.64 9.26
CA SER A 25 2.88 28.41 8.71
C SER A 25 1.63 27.56 8.49
N ALA A 26 1.76 26.27 8.13
CA ALA A 26 0.63 25.36 7.98
C ALA A 26 0.00 25.00 9.33
N LEU A 27 0.80 24.90 10.39
CA LEU A 27 0.32 24.64 11.75
C LEU A 27 -0.45 25.85 12.28
N GLU A 28 0.13 27.05 12.17
CA GLU A 28 -0.50 28.31 12.56
C GLU A 28 -1.79 28.53 11.76
N ASN A 29 -1.76 28.38 10.46
CA ASN A 29 -2.94 28.49 9.59
C ASN A 29 -4.04 27.48 9.93
N GLN A 30 -3.68 26.27 10.37
CA GLN A 30 -4.68 25.29 10.80
C GLN A 30 -5.32 25.68 12.12
N ILE A 31 -4.56 26.15 13.10
CA ILE A 31 -5.11 26.65 14.37
C ILE A 31 -5.95 27.90 14.13
N ASP A 32 -5.46 28.81 13.29
CA ASP A 32 -6.16 30.04 12.93
C ASP A 32 -7.51 29.79 12.26
N TRP A 33 -7.61 28.72 11.48
CA TRP A 33 -8.88 28.30 10.87
C TRP A 33 -9.97 27.97 11.92
N TYR A 34 -9.59 27.49 13.11
CA TYR A 34 -10.56 27.19 14.17
C TYR A 34 -10.91 28.43 15.00
N LYS A 35 -10.12 29.51 14.99
CA LYS A 35 -10.37 30.71 15.81
C LYS A 35 -11.75 31.32 15.60
N PRO A 36 -12.21 31.63 14.37
CA PRO A 36 -13.53 32.20 14.16
C PRO A 36 -14.66 31.28 14.63
N ILE A 37 -14.45 29.96 14.56
CA ILE A 37 -15.43 28.96 14.99
C ILE A 37 -15.54 28.94 16.51
N LEU A 38 -14.42 29.05 17.22
CA LEU A 38 -14.38 29.12 18.67
C LEU A 38 -14.95 30.44 19.19
N GLU A 39 -14.64 31.57 18.52
CA GLU A 39 -15.18 32.90 18.85
C GLU A 39 -16.71 32.98 18.70
N ALA A 40 -17.25 32.30 17.69
CA ALA A 40 -18.69 32.20 17.45
C ALA A 40 -19.44 31.30 18.48
N ARG A 41 -18.71 30.59 19.36
CA ARG A 41 -19.27 29.64 20.33
C ARG A 41 -18.73 29.88 21.74
N PRO A 42 -19.25 30.89 22.45
CA PRO A 42 -18.77 31.28 23.78
C PRO A 42 -18.94 30.20 24.85
N GLU A 43 -19.77 29.19 24.61
CA GLU A 43 -19.92 28.00 25.43
C GLU A 43 -18.74 27.03 25.32
N TRP A 44 -17.83 27.23 24.37
CA TRP A 44 -16.63 26.39 24.21
C TRP A 44 -15.40 27.07 24.80
N VAL A 45 -14.62 26.28 25.55
CA VAL A 45 -13.33 26.69 26.10
C VAL A 45 -12.26 25.78 25.51
N LEU A 46 -11.34 26.38 24.76
CA LEU A 46 -10.22 25.62 24.20
C LEU A 46 -9.30 25.13 25.32
N ALA A 47 -9.22 23.81 25.49
CA ALA A 47 -8.40 23.15 26.51
C ALA A 47 -7.03 22.67 25.97
N GLY A 48 -6.88 22.62 24.65
CA GLY A 48 -5.62 22.22 24.00
C GLY A 48 -5.80 21.77 22.56
N HIS A 49 -4.69 21.29 22.00
CA HIS A 49 -4.68 20.75 20.64
C HIS A 49 -3.77 19.52 20.56
N TYR A 50 -4.12 18.61 19.65
CA TYR A 50 -3.35 17.42 19.28
C TYR A 50 -3.14 17.43 17.77
N ILE A 51 -1.88 17.44 17.35
CA ILE A 51 -1.54 17.59 15.94
C ILE A 51 -0.54 16.51 15.56
N ASP A 52 -0.92 15.67 14.60
CA ASP A 52 -0.03 14.69 14.00
C ASP A 52 0.55 15.24 12.70
N GLU A 53 1.88 15.29 12.62
CA GLU A 53 2.62 15.82 11.48
C GLU A 53 3.15 14.69 10.60
N GLY A 54 3.11 14.90 9.28
CA GLY A 54 3.93 14.15 8.33
C GLY A 54 3.65 12.67 8.15
N ILE A 55 2.54 12.18 8.62
CA ILE A 55 2.29 10.74 8.60
C ILE A 55 1.43 10.35 7.41
N THR A 56 2.05 9.78 6.38
CA THR A 56 1.35 9.05 5.32
C THR A 56 0.61 7.85 5.93
N GLY A 57 -0.67 7.83 5.77
CA GLY A 57 -1.71 7.18 6.50
C GLY A 57 -1.73 5.64 6.61
N THR A 58 -0.69 4.94 7.04
CA THR A 58 -0.76 3.47 7.07
C THR A 58 -0.88 2.74 8.41
N SER A 59 -0.77 3.36 9.59
CA SER A 59 -1.18 2.73 10.88
C SER A 59 -1.51 3.75 11.97
N ALA A 60 -2.54 3.46 12.82
CA ALA A 60 -2.90 4.30 13.97
C ALA A 60 -1.73 4.41 14.96
N GLU A 61 -0.90 3.37 15.05
CA GLU A 61 0.34 3.33 15.84
C GLU A 61 1.36 4.43 15.45
N LYS A 62 1.25 4.99 14.25
CA LYS A 62 2.07 6.09 13.75
C LYS A 62 1.50 7.48 14.05
N ARG A 63 0.44 7.60 14.87
CA ARG A 63 -0.25 8.85 15.20
C ARG A 63 -0.18 9.10 16.72
N PRO A 64 0.99 9.49 17.23
CA PRO A 64 1.23 9.59 18.67
C PRO A 64 0.31 10.60 19.35
N GLN A 65 -0.01 11.73 18.70
CA GLN A 65 -0.89 12.72 19.26
C GLN A 65 -2.35 12.26 19.26
N PHE A 66 -2.78 11.53 18.24
CA PHE A 66 -4.10 10.89 18.24
C PHE A 66 -4.23 9.90 19.40
N MET A 67 -3.27 9.02 19.58
CA MET A 67 -3.30 8.03 20.67
C MET A 67 -3.25 8.69 22.04
N ARG A 68 -2.44 9.76 22.19
CA ARG A 68 -2.43 10.57 23.41
C ARG A 68 -3.78 11.24 23.68
N MET A 69 -4.42 11.80 22.67
CA MET A 69 -5.75 12.38 22.75
C MET A 69 -6.79 11.36 23.23
N ILE A 70 -6.75 10.15 22.67
CA ILE A 70 -7.64 9.05 23.09
C ILE A 70 -7.42 8.69 24.56
N GLU A 71 -6.18 8.61 25.03
CA GLU A 71 -5.86 8.31 26.41
C GLU A 71 -6.30 9.45 27.36
N ASP A 72 -6.06 10.69 26.97
CA ASP A 72 -6.50 11.87 27.74
C ASP A 72 -8.04 11.98 27.80
N ALA A 73 -8.75 11.51 26.76
CA ALA A 73 -10.21 11.42 26.76
C ALA A 73 -10.74 10.42 27.80
N LYS A 74 -10.10 9.26 27.97
CA LYS A 74 -10.45 8.28 29.01
C LYS A 74 -10.34 8.87 30.42
N HIS A 75 -9.39 9.79 30.60
CA HIS A 75 -9.19 10.51 31.86
C HIS A 75 -10.05 11.77 31.98
N LYS A 76 -10.99 12.01 31.06
CA LYS A 76 -11.91 13.16 31.05
C LYS A 76 -11.22 14.52 31.16
N LYS A 77 -10.08 14.69 30.49
CA LYS A 77 -9.37 15.97 30.47
C LYS A 77 -10.10 17.04 29.68
N PHE A 78 -11.00 16.63 28.78
CA PHE A 78 -11.85 17.49 27.96
C PHE A 78 -13.20 16.79 27.70
N ASP A 79 -14.14 17.54 27.14
CA ASP A 79 -15.54 17.10 26.98
C ASP A 79 -15.85 16.88 25.46
N MET A 80 -15.11 17.52 24.57
CA MET A 80 -15.36 17.45 23.13
C MET A 80 -14.05 17.57 22.33
N ILE A 81 -13.97 16.80 21.26
CA ILE A 81 -12.94 16.90 20.22
C ILE A 81 -13.57 17.59 19.01
N ILE A 82 -12.95 18.65 18.50
CA ILE A 82 -13.31 19.25 17.22
C ILE A 82 -12.25 18.91 16.17
N THR A 83 -12.69 18.51 15.00
CA THR A 83 -11.85 18.23 13.85
C THR A 83 -12.54 18.69 12.57
N ARG A 84 -11.76 18.94 11.52
CA ARG A 84 -12.28 19.53 10.29
C ARG A 84 -13.28 18.61 9.59
N GLU A 85 -12.93 17.34 9.43
CA GLU A 85 -13.71 16.37 8.68
C GLU A 85 -13.43 14.93 9.13
N VAL A 86 -14.34 14.01 8.85
CA VAL A 86 -14.24 12.59 9.20
C VAL A 86 -12.94 11.97 8.63
N SER A 87 -12.52 12.35 7.43
CA SER A 87 -11.32 11.84 6.77
C SER A 87 -10.01 12.20 7.47
N ARG A 88 -10.02 13.22 8.33
CA ARG A 88 -8.87 13.67 9.14
C ARG A 88 -8.78 12.97 10.48
N PHE A 89 -9.91 12.51 11.00
CA PHE A 89 -9.99 11.89 12.33
C PHE A 89 -9.39 10.49 12.36
N ALA A 90 -9.83 9.59 11.48
CA ALA A 90 -9.26 8.26 11.37
C ALA A 90 -8.92 7.92 9.91
N ARG A 91 -8.30 6.74 9.71
CA ARG A 91 -7.77 6.31 8.39
C ARG A 91 -8.87 5.86 7.44
N ASN A 92 -9.87 5.26 8.02
CA ASN A 92 -11.05 4.81 7.34
C ASN A 92 -12.24 5.10 8.24
N THR A 93 -13.40 5.07 7.67
CA THR A 93 -14.64 5.37 8.38
C THR A 93 -15.03 4.29 9.39
N VAL A 94 -14.53 3.06 9.26
CA VAL A 94 -14.75 1.99 10.25
C VAL A 94 -13.98 2.30 11.53
N ASP A 95 -12.71 2.69 11.43
CA ASP A 95 -11.91 3.12 12.58
C ASP A 95 -12.53 4.37 13.23
N THR A 96 -13.01 5.32 12.41
CA THR A 96 -13.72 6.52 12.93
C THR A 96 -14.90 6.11 13.78
N LEU A 97 -15.75 5.22 13.29
CA LEU A 97 -16.93 4.75 14.01
C LEU A 97 -16.55 4.05 15.33
N GLN A 98 -15.51 3.23 15.31
CA GLN A 98 -15.01 2.54 16.50
C GLN A 98 -14.50 3.52 17.56
N TYR A 99 -13.65 4.48 17.16
CA TYR A 99 -13.12 5.47 18.09
C TYR A 99 -14.20 6.43 18.62
N THR A 100 -15.14 6.85 17.78
CA THR A 100 -16.22 7.74 18.21
C THR A 100 -17.17 7.05 19.19
N ARG A 101 -17.47 5.77 19.01
CA ARG A 101 -18.24 4.97 19.98
C ARG A 101 -17.52 4.87 21.32
N MET A 102 -16.24 4.52 21.30
CA MET A 102 -15.42 4.44 22.50
C MET A 102 -15.36 5.80 23.23
N LEU A 103 -15.16 6.91 22.53
CA LEU A 103 -15.15 8.25 23.10
C LEU A 103 -16.50 8.60 23.71
N LYS A 104 -17.61 8.26 23.06
CA LYS A 104 -18.97 8.45 23.55
C LYS A 104 -19.22 7.68 24.85
N GLU A 105 -18.71 6.45 24.99
CA GLU A 105 -18.77 5.67 26.23
C GLU A 105 -18.02 6.36 27.37
N HIS A 106 -16.95 7.11 27.08
CA HIS A 106 -16.22 7.90 28.05
C HIS A 106 -16.81 9.31 28.26
N GLY A 107 -17.93 9.63 27.62
CA GLY A 107 -18.61 10.92 27.74
C GLY A 107 -17.91 12.06 26.99
N VAL A 108 -17.14 11.75 25.91
CA VAL A 108 -16.46 12.71 25.07
C VAL A 108 -17.11 12.73 23.68
N ALA A 109 -17.61 13.90 23.27
CA ALA A 109 -18.15 14.11 21.92
C ALA A 109 -17.05 14.31 20.87
N VAL A 110 -17.36 14.00 19.62
CA VAL A 110 -16.55 14.40 18.46
C VAL A 110 -17.42 15.23 17.52
N PHE A 111 -16.96 16.40 17.15
CA PHE A 111 -17.65 17.27 16.21
C PHE A 111 -16.81 17.44 14.93
N PHE A 112 -17.33 16.93 13.83
CA PHE A 112 -16.77 17.07 12.48
C PHE A 112 -17.38 18.31 11.84
N LEU A 113 -16.59 19.39 11.76
CA LEU A 113 -17.08 20.73 11.42
C LEU A 113 -17.60 20.81 9.98
N ASN A 114 -16.83 20.35 9.00
CA ASN A 114 -17.24 20.38 7.58
C ASN A 114 -18.39 19.42 7.26
N ASP A 115 -18.43 18.28 7.95
CA ASP A 115 -19.48 17.27 7.76
C ASP A 115 -20.75 17.62 8.57
N ASN A 116 -20.66 18.60 9.48
CA ASN A 116 -21.70 18.99 10.42
C ASN A 116 -22.27 17.79 11.19
N ILE A 117 -21.38 16.94 11.74
CA ILE A 117 -21.72 15.74 12.49
C ILE A 117 -21.19 15.88 13.91
N ASN A 118 -22.09 15.83 14.89
CA ASN A 118 -21.77 15.70 16.31
C ASN A 118 -22.17 14.31 16.80
N THR A 119 -21.25 13.58 17.41
CA THR A 119 -21.50 12.19 17.84
C THR A 119 -22.47 12.08 19.01
N PHE A 120 -22.77 13.19 19.69
CA PHE A 120 -23.80 13.21 20.77
C PHE A 120 -25.20 13.50 20.24
N ASP A 121 -25.32 14.01 19.02
CA ASP A 121 -26.63 14.17 18.38
C ASP A 121 -27.24 12.80 18.06
N GLY A 122 -28.56 12.70 18.13
CA GLY A 122 -29.27 11.44 17.97
C GLY A 122 -29.07 10.77 16.60
N ASP A 123 -28.77 11.55 15.56
CA ASP A 123 -28.51 11.09 14.19
C ASP A 123 -27.01 11.02 13.85
N GLY A 124 -26.11 11.54 14.69
CA GLY A 124 -24.68 11.62 14.41
C GLY A 124 -24.04 10.26 14.17
N GLU A 125 -24.38 9.25 14.95
CA GLU A 125 -23.90 7.88 14.77
C GLU A 125 -24.46 7.24 13.48
N LEU A 126 -25.72 7.50 13.15
CA LEU A 126 -26.36 7.02 11.91
C LEU A 126 -25.65 7.62 10.70
N ARG A 127 -25.38 8.92 10.69
CA ARG A 127 -24.65 9.60 9.60
C ARG A 127 -23.26 9.03 9.42
N LEU A 128 -22.50 8.83 10.51
CA LEU A 128 -21.18 8.20 10.45
C LEU A 128 -21.25 6.77 9.93
N THR A 129 -22.26 6.00 10.32
CA THR A 129 -22.45 4.63 9.84
C THR A 129 -22.75 4.60 8.33
N ILE A 130 -23.59 5.50 7.84
CA ILE A 130 -23.88 5.63 6.42
C ILE A 130 -22.60 6.01 5.65
N MET A 131 -21.85 7.01 6.12
CA MET A 131 -20.59 7.41 5.50
C MET A 131 -19.56 6.27 5.50
N ALA A 132 -19.47 5.50 6.61
CA ALA A 132 -18.59 4.34 6.70
C ALA A 132 -18.93 3.28 5.65
N THR A 133 -20.21 2.98 5.52
CA THR A 133 -20.72 1.99 4.55
C THR A 133 -20.44 2.42 3.11
N LEU A 134 -20.71 3.69 2.77
CA LEU A 134 -20.45 4.23 1.43
C LEU A 134 -18.97 4.22 1.08
N ALA A 135 -18.11 4.65 1.99
CA ALA A 135 -16.66 4.66 1.77
C ALA A 135 -16.08 3.24 1.64
N GLN A 136 -16.61 2.27 2.40
CA GLN A 136 -16.22 0.87 2.29
C GLN A 136 -16.66 0.29 0.94
N ASP A 137 -17.88 0.59 0.48
CA ASP A 137 -18.38 0.13 -0.82
C ASP A 137 -17.58 0.73 -1.97
N GLU A 138 -17.23 2.02 -1.92
CA GLU A 138 -16.38 2.66 -2.92
C GLU A 138 -14.97 2.05 -2.96
N SER A 139 -14.38 1.77 -1.80
CA SER A 139 -13.08 1.08 -1.70
C SER A 139 -13.16 -0.33 -2.31
N ARG A 140 -14.25 -1.07 -2.04
CA ARG A 140 -14.50 -2.39 -2.64
C ARG A 140 -14.64 -2.31 -4.16
N LYS A 141 -15.45 -1.37 -4.66
CA LYS A 141 -15.63 -1.15 -6.11
C LYS A 141 -14.31 -0.79 -6.79
N THR A 142 -13.51 0.09 -6.19
CA THR A 142 -12.19 0.46 -6.70
C THR A 142 -11.26 -0.76 -6.75
N SER A 143 -11.23 -1.59 -5.70
CA SER A 143 -10.45 -2.82 -5.69
C SER A 143 -10.87 -3.79 -6.81
N ILE A 144 -12.18 -3.94 -7.05
CA ILE A 144 -12.70 -4.78 -8.14
C ILE A 144 -12.27 -4.23 -9.51
N ARG A 145 -12.41 -2.91 -9.74
CA ARG A 145 -11.99 -2.27 -11.01
C ARG A 145 -10.48 -2.46 -11.26
N VAL A 146 -9.65 -2.24 -10.23
CA VAL A 146 -8.19 -2.44 -10.34
C VAL A 146 -7.86 -3.90 -10.65
N LYS A 147 -8.48 -4.87 -9.96
CA LYS A 147 -8.26 -6.30 -10.22
C LYS A 147 -8.70 -6.68 -11.64
N SER A 148 -9.85 -6.19 -12.10
CA SER A 148 -10.32 -6.42 -13.48
C SER A 148 -9.37 -5.83 -14.52
N GLY A 149 -8.90 -4.60 -14.33
CA GLY A 149 -7.90 -3.98 -15.22
C GLY A 149 -6.55 -4.71 -15.22
N GLN A 150 -6.12 -5.19 -14.05
CA GLN A 150 -4.92 -6.03 -13.94
C GLN A 150 -5.11 -7.36 -14.67
N GLN A 151 -6.27 -8.02 -14.53
CA GLN A 151 -6.55 -9.27 -15.25
C GLN A 151 -6.49 -9.08 -16.76
N THR A 152 -7.17 -8.05 -17.28
CA THR A 152 -7.09 -7.72 -18.73
C THR A 152 -5.66 -7.48 -19.20
N SER A 153 -4.84 -6.81 -18.38
CA SER A 153 -3.43 -6.58 -18.70
C SER A 153 -2.61 -7.88 -18.64
N MET A 154 -2.91 -8.78 -17.72
CA MET A 154 -2.28 -10.11 -17.62
C MET A 154 -2.64 -10.98 -18.82
N ASP A 155 -3.92 -10.98 -19.23
CA ASP A 155 -4.40 -11.72 -20.40
C ASP A 155 -3.73 -11.23 -21.70
N ASN A 156 -3.37 -9.95 -21.76
CA ASN A 156 -2.60 -9.35 -22.86
C ASN A 156 -1.08 -9.50 -22.72
N GLY A 157 -0.57 -10.27 -21.76
CA GLY A 157 0.85 -10.52 -21.59
C GLY A 157 1.69 -9.31 -21.15
N VAL A 158 1.08 -8.31 -20.49
CA VAL A 158 1.81 -7.12 -20.03
C VAL A 158 2.85 -7.48 -18.99
N ILE A 159 4.08 -7.01 -19.18
CA ILE A 159 5.22 -7.29 -18.29
C ILE A 159 5.13 -6.39 -17.05
N TYR A 160 4.93 -7.00 -15.88
CA TYR A 160 4.98 -6.33 -14.59
C TYR A 160 6.35 -6.50 -13.92
N GLY A 161 6.68 -5.54 -13.04
CA GLY A 161 7.88 -5.58 -12.21
C GLY A 161 9.09 -4.88 -12.82
N ASN A 162 10.22 -4.99 -12.13
CA ASN A 162 11.44 -4.23 -12.45
C ASN A 162 12.22 -4.75 -13.66
N GLY A 163 11.82 -5.90 -14.21
CA GLY A 163 12.43 -6.46 -15.40
C GLY A 163 13.89 -6.91 -15.23
N ASN A 164 14.38 -7.11 -14.00
CA ASN A 164 15.74 -7.61 -13.77
C ASN A 164 15.77 -9.14 -13.90
N ILE A 165 15.62 -9.62 -15.13
CA ILE A 165 15.64 -11.04 -15.48
C ILE A 165 16.95 -11.28 -16.24
N LEU A 166 17.80 -12.18 -15.73
CA LEU A 166 19.05 -12.53 -16.40
C LEU A 166 18.76 -12.99 -17.84
N GLY A 167 19.55 -12.54 -18.80
CA GLY A 167 19.34 -12.86 -20.20
C GLY A 167 18.50 -11.85 -20.97
N TYR A 168 17.92 -10.88 -20.28
CA TYR A 168 17.08 -9.86 -20.90
C TYR A 168 17.45 -8.45 -20.45
N THR A 169 17.27 -7.49 -21.37
CA THR A 169 17.32 -6.06 -21.10
C THR A 169 15.93 -5.47 -21.28
N ARG A 170 15.50 -4.69 -20.31
CA ARG A 170 14.21 -4.00 -20.33
C ARG A 170 14.32 -2.66 -21.03
N TYR A 171 13.46 -2.45 -22.00
CA TYR A 171 13.30 -1.19 -22.72
C TYR A 171 11.92 -0.59 -22.38
N GLU A 172 11.91 0.70 -22.13
CA GLU A 172 10.69 1.44 -21.85
C GLU A 172 10.61 2.68 -22.74
N TRP A 173 9.46 2.91 -23.33
CA TRP A 173 9.17 4.14 -24.06
C TRP A 173 7.74 4.57 -23.83
N LYS A 174 7.45 5.83 -24.15
CA LYS A 174 6.10 6.39 -24.10
C LYS A 174 5.64 6.74 -25.49
N GLU A 175 4.39 6.42 -25.80
CA GLU A 175 3.68 6.85 -26.99
C GLU A 175 2.43 7.59 -26.54
N GLY A 176 2.47 8.92 -26.57
CA GLY A 176 1.49 9.76 -25.89
C GLY A 176 1.50 9.51 -24.39
N ASP A 177 0.33 9.23 -23.81
CA ASP A 177 0.17 8.89 -22.39
C ASP A 177 0.40 7.41 -22.06
N LYS A 178 0.59 6.57 -23.07
CA LYS A 178 0.78 5.13 -22.88
C LYS A 178 2.25 4.79 -22.69
N LYS A 179 2.54 4.05 -21.61
CA LYS A 179 3.86 3.48 -21.35
C LYS A 179 3.94 2.08 -21.95
N HIS A 180 4.94 1.86 -22.76
CA HIS A 180 5.26 0.56 -23.37
C HIS A 180 6.50 -0.03 -22.70
N VAL A 181 6.52 -1.34 -22.52
CA VAL A 181 7.64 -2.11 -21.97
C VAL A 181 7.90 -3.30 -22.86
N GLU A 182 9.17 -3.49 -23.24
CA GLU A 182 9.64 -4.62 -24.03
C GLU A 182 10.86 -5.24 -23.36
N MET A 183 10.94 -6.57 -23.39
CA MET A 183 12.11 -7.31 -22.94
C MET A 183 12.82 -7.87 -24.16
N ARG A 184 14.05 -7.41 -24.40
CA ARG A 184 14.90 -7.91 -25.49
C ARG A 184 15.99 -8.80 -24.94
N ILE A 185 16.35 -9.83 -25.70
CA ILE A 185 17.46 -10.71 -25.33
C ILE A 185 18.75 -9.88 -25.23
N ASN A 186 19.45 -10.07 -24.11
CA ASN A 186 20.82 -9.61 -23.94
C ASN A 186 21.75 -10.77 -24.29
N PRO A 187 22.50 -10.71 -25.43
CA PRO A 187 23.26 -11.86 -25.94
C PRO A 187 24.29 -12.42 -24.94
N GLU A 188 24.94 -11.55 -24.18
CA GLU A 188 25.97 -11.98 -23.23
C GLU A 188 25.33 -12.69 -22.02
N GLN A 189 24.24 -12.16 -21.50
CA GLN A 189 23.54 -12.79 -20.38
C GLN A 189 22.75 -14.03 -20.82
N ALA A 190 22.22 -14.05 -22.03
CA ALA A 190 21.49 -15.20 -22.57
C ALA A 190 22.38 -16.43 -22.68
N LYS A 191 23.68 -16.27 -23.00
CA LYS A 191 24.68 -17.36 -22.98
C LYS A 191 24.74 -18.03 -21.61
N THR A 192 24.72 -17.22 -20.53
CA THR A 192 24.71 -17.74 -19.14
C THR A 192 23.47 -18.58 -18.89
N VAL A 193 22.29 -18.08 -19.28
CA VAL A 193 21.00 -18.80 -19.11
C VAL A 193 21.03 -20.10 -19.92
N ARG A 194 21.49 -20.04 -21.18
CA ARG A 194 21.59 -21.21 -22.05
C ARG A 194 22.53 -22.26 -21.46
N THR A 195 23.70 -21.87 -20.97
CA THR A 195 24.64 -22.77 -20.29
C THR A 195 24.00 -23.47 -19.09
N ILE A 196 23.22 -22.76 -18.28
CA ILE A 196 22.49 -23.34 -17.11
C ILE A 196 21.54 -24.44 -17.58
N PHE A 197 20.73 -24.17 -18.62
CA PHE A 197 19.75 -25.15 -19.12
C PHE A 197 20.47 -26.34 -19.79
N ASP A 198 21.48 -26.11 -20.62
CA ASP A 198 22.23 -27.17 -21.33
C ASP A 198 22.91 -28.13 -20.35
N MET A 199 23.58 -27.63 -19.31
CA MET A 199 24.22 -28.44 -18.29
C MET A 199 23.19 -29.24 -17.49
N TYR A 200 22.07 -28.63 -17.11
CA TYR A 200 21.04 -29.32 -16.33
C TYR A 200 20.37 -30.42 -17.17
N LEU A 201 20.09 -30.17 -18.45
CA LEU A 201 19.57 -31.15 -19.40
C LEU A 201 20.56 -32.31 -19.70
N ALA A 202 21.87 -32.04 -19.56
CA ALA A 202 22.91 -33.07 -19.62
C ALA A 202 23.04 -33.91 -18.35
N GLY A 203 22.25 -33.57 -17.27
CA GLY A 203 22.21 -34.30 -16.00
C GLY A 203 23.11 -33.73 -14.92
N GLU A 204 23.71 -32.56 -15.13
CA GLU A 204 24.55 -31.92 -14.11
C GLU A 204 23.74 -31.38 -12.93
N GLY A 205 24.27 -31.54 -11.73
CA GLY A 205 23.66 -31.02 -10.52
C GLY A 205 23.90 -29.51 -10.34
N LEU A 206 23.04 -28.85 -9.56
CA LEU A 206 23.12 -27.39 -9.31
C LEU A 206 24.48 -26.93 -8.77
N ILE A 207 25.21 -27.79 -8.04
CA ILE A 207 26.54 -27.47 -7.51
C ILE A 207 27.58 -27.48 -8.63
N ALA A 208 27.55 -28.46 -9.52
CA ALA A 208 28.44 -28.52 -10.68
C ALA A 208 28.22 -27.31 -11.61
N ILE A 209 26.96 -26.99 -11.91
CA ILE A 209 26.58 -25.80 -12.69
C ILE A 209 27.14 -24.53 -12.05
N LYS A 210 26.98 -24.37 -10.73
CA LYS A 210 27.54 -23.23 -9.99
C LYS A 210 29.03 -23.06 -10.24
N TYR A 211 29.81 -24.13 -10.03
CA TYR A 211 31.27 -24.06 -10.18
C TYR A 211 31.68 -23.75 -11.63
N GLU A 212 31.01 -24.31 -12.62
CA GLU A 212 31.33 -24.03 -14.02
C GLU A 212 30.98 -22.57 -14.38
N LEU A 213 29.87 -22.01 -13.93
CA LEU A 213 29.52 -20.60 -14.16
C LEU A 213 30.57 -19.66 -13.54
N GLU A 214 31.02 -19.96 -12.31
CA GLU A 214 32.06 -19.18 -11.62
C GLU A 214 33.39 -19.26 -12.33
N LYS A 215 33.78 -20.44 -12.82
CA LYS A 215 35.01 -20.69 -13.58
C LYS A 215 34.99 -19.97 -14.94
N LEU A 216 33.83 -19.94 -15.61
CA LEU A 216 33.64 -19.23 -16.89
C LEU A 216 33.51 -17.71 -16.70
N GLY A 217 33.47 -17.23 -15.47
CA GLY A 217 33.37 -15.80 -15.14
C GLY A 217 31.97 -15.19 -15.37
N TYR A 218 30.95 -16.02 -15.53
CA TYR A 218 29.56 -15.55 -15.72
C TYR A 218 29.03 -14.83 -14.48
N LYS A 219 28.26 -13.78 -14.71
CA LYS A 219 27.71 -12.94 -13.65
C LYS A 219 26.20 -13.12 -13.49
N THR A 220 25.71 -12.99 -12.26
CA THR A 220 24.27 -12.98 -11.95
C THR A 220 23.61 -11.71 -12.52
N SER A 221 22.28 -11.65 -12.54
CA SER A 221 21.51 -10.45 -12.94
C SER A 221 21.86 -9.18 -12.15
N THR A 222 22.47 -9.33 -10.96
CA THR A 222 22.94 -8.22 -10.12
C THR A 222 24.44 -7.94 -10.29
N GLY A 223 25.11 -8.59 -11.24
CA GLY A 223 26.54 -8.41 -11.54
C GLY A 223 27.49 -9.13 -10.59
N LYS A 224 27.00 -9.98 -9.70
CA LYS A 224 27.84 -10.76 -8.77
C LYS A 224 28.42 -11.99 -9.46
N SER A 225 29.70 -12.33 -9.12
CA SER A 225 30.38 -13.52 -9.62
C SER A 225 30.08 -14.77 -8.79
N ASN A 226 29.62 -14.62 -7.54
CA ASN A 226 29.29 -15.75 -6.69
C ASN A 226 27.87 -16.23 -6.96
N TRP A 227 27.73 -17.49 -7.33
CA TRP A 227 26.49 -18.16 -7.65
C TRP A 227 25.95 -18.96 -6.45
N HIS A 228 24.65 -18.99 -6.29
CA HIS A 228 23.96 -19.83 -5.31
C HIS A 228 23.04 -20.82 -6.03
N GLY A 229 23.00 -22.06 -5.59
CA GLY A 229 22.12 -23.09 -6.16
C GLY A 229 20.65 -22.70 -6.19
N THR A 230 20.19 -21.90 -5.22
CA THR A 230 18.83 -21.33 -5.19
C THR A 230 18.55 -20.39 -6.37
N VAL A 231 19.55 -19.59 -6.79
CA VAL A 231 19.41 -18.69 -7.95
C VAL A 231 19.31 -19.52 -9.24
N ILE A 232 20.15 -20.54 -9.39
CA ILE A 232 20.11 -21.47 -10.53
C ILE A 232 18.75 -22.18 -10.57
N SER A 233 18.29 -22.71 -9.45
CA SER A 233 16.98 -23.34 -9.36
C SER A 233 15.83 -22.40 -9.71
N HIS A 234 15.93 -21.10 -9.34
CA HIS A 234 14.92 -20.11 -9.73
C HIS A 234 14.95 -19.81 -11.24
N ILE A 235 16.13 -19.81 -11.85
CA ILE A 235 16.26 -19.65 -13.31
C ILE A 235 15.60 -20.83 -14.02
N LEU A 236 15.94 -22.06 -13.65
CA LEU A 236 15.39 -23.28 -14.25
C LEU A 236 13.86 -23.40 -14.13
N LYS A 237 13.27 -22.83 -13.07
CA LYS A 237 11.80 -22.86 -12.83
C LYS A 237 11.05 -21.64 -13.36
N ASN A 238 11.74 -20.70 -13.98
CA ASN A 238 11.09 -19.47 -14.44
C ASN A 238 10.60 -19.62 -15.89
N THR A 239 9.30 -19.76 -16.05
CA THR A 239 8.60 -19.91 -17.34
C THR A 239 8.85 -18.76 -18.33
N PHE A 240 9.35 -17.62 -17.83
CA PHE A 240 9.73 -16.50 -18.70
C PHE A 240 10.76 -16.90 -19.76
N TYR A 241 11.67 -17.80 -19.43
CA TYR A 241 12.71 -18.24 -20.36
C TYR A 241 12.18 -19.04 -21.55
N CYS A 242 11.04 -19.72 -21.42
CA CYS A 242 10.35 -20.39 -22.52
C CYS A 242 9.22 -19.57 -23.16
N GLY A 243 9.19 -18.25 -22.90
CA GLY A 243 8.22 -17.35 -23.50
C GLY A 243 6.85 -17.29 -22.79
N ILE A 244 6.70 -17.94 -21.64
CA ILE A 244 5.42 -17.98 -20.90
C ILE A 244 5.45 -17.03 -19.72
N MET A 245 4.50 -16.09 -19.70
CA MET A 245 4.26 -15.19 -18.57
C MET A 245 3.40 -15.89 -17.53
N THR A 246 3.88 -15.93 -16.28
CA THR A 246 3.11 -16.48 -15.14
C THR A 246 2.83 -15.37 -14.14
N TYR A 247 1.55 -15.08 -13.92
CA TYR A 247 1.05 -14.09 -12.97
C TYR A 247 0.44 -14.74 -11.74
N HIS A 248 -0.02 -13.91 -10.79
CA HIS A 248 -0.58 -14.34 -9.51
C HIS A 248 0.41 -15.12 -8.61
N LYS A 249 1.73 -14.86 -8.76
CA LYS A 249 2.75 -15.38 -7.83
C LYS A 249 2.59 -14.82 -6.42
N GLU A 250 1.96 -13.64 -6.33
CA GLU A 250 1.54 -12.98 -5.09
C GLU A 250 0.15 -12.38 -5.29
N TYR A 251 -0.65 -12.31 -4.23
CA TYR A 251 -1.98 -11.69 -4.27
C TYR A 251 -2.29 -10.99 -2.94
N THR A 252 -3.32 -10.14 -2.96
CA THR A 252 -3.82 -9.44 -1.76
C THR A 252 -5.18 -10.04 -1.40
N PRO A 253 -5.26 -10.88 -0.36
CA PRO A 253 -6.50 -11.54 0.04
C PRO A 253 -7.53 -10.57 0.60
N ASP A 254 -7.07 -9.56 1.35
CA ASP A 254 -7.91 -8.57 2.02
C ASP A 254 -7.56 -7.16 1.50
N TYR A 255 -8.52 -6.53 0.81
CA TYR A 255 -8.36 -5.19 0.24
C TYR A 255 -8.25 -4.10 1.32
N LEU A 256 -8.74 -4.35 2.52
CA LEU A 256 -8.64 -3.41 3.64
C LEU A 256 -7.23 -3.42 4.26
N LYS A 257 -6.65 -4.60 4.43
CA LYS A 257 -5.30 -4.74 5.00
C LYS A 257 -4.19 -4.46 4.00
N GLN A 258 -4.47 -4.57 2.70
CA GLN A 258 -3.54 -4.31 1.58
C GLN A 258 -2.19 -5.06 1.69
N LYS A 259 -2.13 -6.16 2.43
CA LYS A 259 -0.92 -6.96 2.61
C LYS A 259 -0.87 -8.05 1.54
N LYS A 260 0.21 -8.06 0.75
CA LYS A 260 0.49 -9.13 -0.22
C LYS A 260 0.96 -10.39 0.48
N VAL A 261 0.51 -11.52 0.00
CA VAL A 261 0.97 -12.85 0.39
C VAL A 261 1.41 -13.62 -0.85
N LYS A 262 2.37 -14.54 -0.67
CA LYS A 262 2.78 -15.45 -1.75
C LYS A 262 1.65 -16.44 -2.03
N ASN A 263 1.46 -16.76 -3.31
CA ASN A 263 0.54 -17.78 -3.76
C ASN A 263 1.26 -19.14 -3.74
N TYR A 264 0.74 -20.07 -2.98
CA TYR A 264 1.22 -21.45 -2.92
C TYR A 264 0.22 -22.45 -3.54
N GLY A 265 -0.76 -21.93 -4.29
CA GLY A 265 -1.81 -22.71 -4.94
C GLY A 265 -3.23 -22.34 -4.48
N GLU A 266 -3.36 -21.34 -3.58
CA GLU A 266 -4.67 -20.85 -3.11
C GLU A 266 -5.43 -20.08 -4.21
N MET A 267 -4.68 -19.48 -5.15
CA MET A 267 -5.21 -18.80 -6.32
C MET A 267 -4.62 -19.42 -7.57
N GLU A 268 -5.43 -19.60 -8.60
CA GLU A 268 -4.98 -20.09 -9.89
C GLU A 268 -3.94 -19.15 -10.53
N TYR A 269 -2.85 -19.74 -11.06
CA TYR A 269 -1.86 -18.99 -11.80
C TYR A 269 -2.38 -18.67 -13.21
N THR A 270 -2.38 -17.40 -13.59
CA THR A 270 -2.64 -17.01 -14.97
C THR A 270 -1.36 -17.19 -15.79
N ARG A 271 -1.40 -18.04 -16.83
CA ARG A 271 -0.30 -18.29 -17.73
C ARG A 271 -0.71 -17.91 -19.15
N VAL A 272 0.06 -17.03 -19.77
CA VAL A 272 -0.18 -16.58 -21.13
C VAL A 272 1.10 -16.55 -21.93
N GLN A 273 1.00 -16.64 -23.24
CA GLN A 273 2.15 -16.44 -24.12
C GLN A 273 2.63 -15.00 -23.98
N GLY A 274 3.92 -14.83 -23.66
CA GLY A 274 4.56 -13.52 -23.58
C GLY A 274 4.83 -12.94 -24.96
N THR A 275 5.10 -11.63 -25.00
CA THR A 275 5.50 -10.92 -26.22
C THR A 275 7.00 -10.92 -26.46
N HIS A 276 7.80 -11.41 -25.50
CA HIS A 276 9.24 -11.46 -25.55
C HIS A 276 9.74 -12.75 -26.23
N GLU A 277 10.91 -12.66 -26.86
CA GLU A 277 11.57 -13.79 -27.48
C GLU A 277 12.08 -14.78 -26.41
N PRO A 278 11.81 -16.10 -26.53
CA PRO A 278 12.29 -17.10 -25.56
C PRO A 278 13.80 -17.40 -25.76
N ILE A 279 14.49 -17.71 -24.64
CA ILE A 279 15.89 -18.18 -24.68
C ILE A 279 15.97 -19.72 -24.84
N VAL A 280 14.97 -20.43 -24.32
CA VAL A 280 14.86 -21.89 -24.42
C VAL A 280 13.48 -22.26 -24.98
N THR A 281 13.35 -23.43 -25.55
CA THR A 281 12.05 -23.91 -26.05
C THR A 281 11.19 -24.42 -24.90
N VAL A 282 9.89 -24.57 -25.16
CA VAL A 282 8.94 -25.11 -24.16
C VAL A 282 9.32 -26.55 -23.81
N GLU A 283 9.69 -27.34 -24.83
CA GLU A 283 10.10 -28.74 -24.65
C GLU A 283 11.37 -28.89 -23.79
N GLU A 284 12.36 -28.00 -23.99
CA GLU A 284 13.56 -27.96 -23.14
C GLU A 284 13.21 -27.59 -21.71
N PHE A 285 12.31 -26.62 -21.54
CA PHE A 285 11.86 -26.18 -20.21
C PHE A 285 11.07 -27.26 -19.45
N GLU A 286 10.21 -28.01 -20.15
CA GLU A 286 9.41 -29.10 -19.54
C GLU A 286 10.25 -30.32 -19.14
N ARG A 287 11.42 -30.50 -19.74
CA ARG A 287 12.37 -31.55 -19.39
C ARG A 287 13.22 -31.27 -18.16
N VAL A 288 13.20 -30.02 -17.69
CA VAL A 288 13.95 -29.51 -16.53
C VAL A 288 13.07 -29.56 -15.26
#